data_b48aa5fb2fc8e5b6c48a24a6a2393185
#
_entry.id   b48aa5fb2fc8e5b6c48a24a6a2393185
#
_cell.length_a   1.000
_cell.length_b   1.000
_cell.length_c   1.000
_cell.angle_alpha   90.00
_cell.angle_beta   90.00
_cell.angle_gamma   90.00
#
_symmetry.space_group_name_H-M   'P 1'
#
loop_
_entity.id
_entity.type
_entity.pdbx_description
1 polymer ?
#
loop_
_entity_poly.entity_id
_entity_poly.type
_entity_poly.pdbx_seq_one_letter_code
_entity_poly.pdbx_strand_id
1 'polypeptide(L)'
;MTFRLSQGGRRIGGFTMIELVVVMAVLGLLLSLTVPRYMASLERGREQVAQNNLAQMREAIDRFYGDNARYPNQLDELVSKRYLRAVPLNPYTETPDWTVVAPPGGAKGTVYDVRDPTAPLGEAGATTARRGAAEEPAADAAPASAAVSEVSTPVGPAVAGAKAGQPL
;
A
#
# COMPACT_ATOMS: atom_id res chain seq x y z
N MET A 1 19.54 -72.30 -32.76
CA MET A 1 19.35 -71.43 -31.61
C MET A 1 18.39 -70.31 -32.02
N THR A 2 17.11 -70.47 -31.73
CA THR A 2 16.05 -69.52 -32.09
C THR A 2 15.66 -68.69 -30.88
N PHE A 3 16.00 -67.42 -30.93
CA PHE A 3 15.67 -66.39 -29.87
C PHE A 3 14.22 -65.95 -30.07
N ARG A 4 13.32 -66.33 -29.16
CA ARG A 4 11.94 -65.79 -29.09
C ARG A 4 11.94 -64.47 -28.34
N LEU A 5 11.77 -63.36 -29.06
CA LEU A 5 11.48 -62.07 -28.48
C LEU A 5 10.02 -62.10 -28.01
N SER A 6 9.83 -62.13 -26.70
CA SER A 6 8.53 -61.89 -26.06
C SER A 6 8.18 -60.38 -26.14
N GLN A 7 7.27 -60.06 -27.07
CA GLN A 7 6.65 -58.74 -27.10
C GLN A 7 5.64 -58.65 -25.96
N GLY A 8 6.03 -57.99 -24.88
CA GLY A 8 5.11 -57.59 -23.82
C GLY A 8 4.17 -56.51 -24.35
N GLY A 9 2.99 -56.91 -24.76
CA GLY A 9 1.92 -55.97 -25.16
C GLY A 9 1.54 -55.10 -24.00
N ARG A 10 1.87 -53.79 -24.05
CA ARG A 10 1.31 -52.77 -23.18
C ARG A 10 -0.21 -52.75 -23.37
N ARG A 11 -0.94 -53.23 -22.37
CA ARG A 11 -2.39 -53.06 -22.31
C ARG A 11 -2.69 -51.58 -22.16
N ILE A 12 -3.15 -50.96 -23.23
CA ILE A 12 -3.71 -49.59 -23.19
C ILE A 12 -5.07 -49.74 -22.51
N GLY A 13 -5.13 -49.48 -21.21
CA GLY A 13 -6.38 -49.42 -20.45
C GLY A 13 -7.22 -48.25 -20.96
N GLY A 14 -8.40 -48.49 -21.49
CA GLY A 14 -9.39 -47.47 -21.82
C GLY A 14 -10.05 -46.94 -20.54
N PHE A 15 -10.35 -45.65 -20.49
CA PHE A 15 -11.13 -45.05 -19.41
C PHE A 15 -12.57 -45.57 -19.42
N THR A 16 -13.11 -45.83 -18.26
CA THR A 16 -14.51 -46.21 -18.10
C THR A 16 -15.38 -44.94 -18.12
N MET A 17 -16.65 -45.08 -18.60
CA MET A 17 -17.61 -43.96 -18.58
C MET A 17 -17.81 -43.39 -17.15
N ILE A 18 -17.85 -44.26 -16.15
CA ILE A 18 -18.03 -43.85 -14.75
C ILE A 18 -16.81 -43.05 -14.24
N GLU A 19 -15.60 -43.43 -14.65
CA GLU A 19 -14.40 -42.69 -14.25
C GLU A 19 -14.40 -41.27 -14.78
N LEU A 20 -14.84 -41.05 -16.02
CA LEU A 20 -14.99 -39.73 -16.60
C LEU A 20 -16.03 -38.90 -15.81
N VAL A 21 -17.19 -39.49 -15.47
CA VAL A 21 -18.23 -38.77 -14.71
C VAL A 21 -17.75 -38.40 -13.32
N VAL A 22 -17.06 -39.29 -12.63
CA VAL A 22 -16.51 -39.03 -11.30
C VAL A 22 -15.46 -37.90 -11.35
N VAL A 23 -14.54 -37.93 -12.33
CA VAL A 23 -13.54 -36.87 -12.50
C VAL A 23 -14.20 -35.52 -12.75
N MET A 24 -15.21 -35.46 -13.63
CA MET A 24 -15.95 -34.21 -13.89
C MET A 24 -16.69 -33.74 -12.66
N ALA A 25 -17.28 -34.63 -11.86
CA ALA A 25 -17.95 -34.26 -10.62
C ALA A 25 -16.96 -33.67 -9.59
N VAL A 26 -15.80 -34.29 -9.43
CA VAL A 26 -14.75 -33.81 -8.52
C VAL A 26 -14.19 -32.43 -8.98
N LEU A 27 -13.91 -32.29 -10.27
CA LEU A 27 -13.45 -31.01 -10.84
C LEU A 27 -14.51 -29.90 -10.65
N GLY A 28 -15.77 -30.19 -10.88
CA GLY A 28 -16.88 -29.25 -10.65
C GLY A 28 -16.97 -28.80 -9.19
N LEU A 29 -16.80 -29.75 -8.26
CA LEU A 29 -16.77 -29.43 -6.82
C LEU A 29 -15.60 -28.52 -6.46
N LEU A 30 -14.39 -28.82 -6.94
CA LEU A 30 -13.20 -28.00 -6.68
C LEU A 30 -13.33 -26.59 -7.27
N LEU A 31 -13.83 -26.47 -8.50
CA LEU A 31 -14.08 -25.18 -9.14
C LEU A 31 -15.10 -24.34 -8.37
N SER A 32 -16.16 -24.95 -7.86
CA SER A 32 -17.18 -24.27 -7.07
C SER A 32 -16.61 -23.56 -5.84
N LEU A 33 -15.59 -24.09 -5.20
CA LEU A 33 -14.93 -23.48 -4.04
C LEU A 33 -13.87 -22.44 -4.43
N THR A 34 -13.25 -22.60 -5.59
CA THR A 34 -12.10 -21.78 -6.02
C THR A 34 -12.52 -20.46 -6.66
N VAL A 35 -13.57 -20.49 -7.50
CA VAL A 35 -14.03 -19.32 -8.25
C VAL A 35 -14.37 -18.12 -7.37
N PRO A 36 -15.17 -18.22 -6.29
CA PRO A 36 -15.51 -17.06 -5.47
C PRO A 36 -14.28 -16.46 -4.76
N ARG A 37 -13.33 -17.29 -4.36
CA ARG A 37 -12.07 -16.81 -3.76
C ARG A 37 -11.19 -16.06 -4.76
N TYR A 38 -11.17 -16.53 -5.99
CA TYR A 38 -10.41 -15.88 -7.07
C TYR A 38 -10.97 -14.50 -7.39
N MET A 39 -12.30 -14.36 -7.49
CA MET A 39 -12.96 -13.07 -7.73
C MET A 39 -12.66 -12.06 -6.62
N ALA A 40 -12.75 -12.47 -5.36
CA ALA A 40 -12.40 -11.60 -4.22
C ALA A 40 -10.91 -11.18 -4.22
N SER A 41 -10.01 -12.03 -4.72
CA SER A 41 -8.59 -11.69 -4.84
C SER A 41 -8.34 -10.67 -5.95
N LEU A 42 -9.05 -10.78 -7.08
CA LEU A 42 -9.00 -9.81 -8.18
C LEU A 42 -9.47 -8.41 -7.75
N GLU A 43 -10.59 -8.34 -7.01
CA GLU A 43 -11.10 -7.06 -6.50
C GLU A 43 -10.08 -6.38 -5.57
N ARG A 44 -9.50 -7.10 -4.64
CA ARG A 44 -8.44 -6.57 -3.77
C ARG A 44 -7.21 -6.09 -4.56
N GLY A 45 -6.84 -6.82 -5.62
CA GLY A 45 -5.75 -6.42 -6.51
C GLY A 45 -6.05 -5.10 -7.22
N ARG A 46 -7.26 -4.92 -7.75
CA ARG A 46 -7.69 -3.65 -8.37
C ARG A 46 -7.69 -2.50 -7.38
N GLU A 47 -8.22 -2.71 -6.20
CA GLU A 47 -8.22 -1.71 -5.13
C GLU A 47 -6.80 -1.27 -4.77
N GLN A 48 -5.87 -2.21 -4.60
CA GLN A 48 -4.47 -1.91 -4.30
C GLN A 48 -3.81 -1.07 -5.39
N VAL A 49 -4.08 -1.38 -6.66
CA VAL A 49 -3.59 -0.61 -7.81
C VAL A 49 -4.20 0.79 -7.81
N ALA A 50 -5.51 0.94 -7.56
CA ALA A 50 -6.17 2.24 -7.49
C ALA A 50 -5.56 3.11 -6.38
N GLN A 51 -5.37 2.57 -5.18
CA GLN A 51 -4.75 3.28 -4.06
C GLN A 51 -3.31 3.72 -4.37
N ASN A 52 -2.50 2.85 -4.99
CA ASN A 52 -1.14 3.19 -5.41
C ASN A 52 -1.13 4.30 -6.46
N ASN A 53 -2.03 4.25 -7.43
CA ASN A 53 -2.16 5.28 -8.45
C ASN A 53 -2.56 6.64 -7.84
N LEU A 54 -3.53 6.64 -6.93
CA LEU A 54 -3.93 7.84 -6.18
C LEU A 54 -2.76 8.42 -5.38
N ALA A 55 -2.02 7.58 -4.67
CA ALA A 55 -0.86 8.03 -3.89
C ALA A 55 0.22 8.68 -4.77
N GLN A 56 0.53 8.09 -5.93
CA GLN A 56 1.49 8.66 -6.89
C GLN A 56 1.02 10.01 -7.44
N MET A 57 -0.26 10.14 -7.78
CA MET A 57 -0.80 11.41 -8.28
C MET A 57 -0.78 12.49 -7.20
N ARG A 58 -1.14 12.18 -5.97
CA ARG A 58 -1.07 13.12 -4.83
C ARG A 58 0.35 13.58 -4.58
N GLU A 59 1.31 12.66 -4.56
CA GLU A 59 2.71 13.00 -4.42
C GLU A 59 3.20 13.94 -5.54
N ALA A 60 2.76 13.72 -6.79
CA ALA A 60 3.09 14.58 -7.91
C ALA A 60 2.45 15.98 -7.77
N ILE A 61 1.21 16.07 -7.27
CA ILE A 61 0.53 17.34 -6.98
C ILE A 61 1.27 18.11 -5.89
N ASP A 62 1.68 17.43 -4.81
CA ASP A 62 2.39 18.05 -3.69
C ASP A 62 3.76 18.59 -4.12
N ARG A 63 4.51 17.82 -4.94
CA ARG A 63 5.78 18.28 -5.51
C ARG A 63 5.57 19.47 -6.43
N PHE A 64 4.56 19.42 -7.29
CA PHE A 64 4.23 20.54 -8.17
C PHE A 64 3.91 21.80 -7.37
N TYR A 65 3.12 21.68 -6.30
CA TYR A 65 2.79 22.78 -5.42
C TYR A 65 4.02 23.36 -4.72
N GLY A 66 4.92 22.50 -4.23
CA GLY A 66 6.18 22.91 -3.60
C GLY A 66 7.06 23.75 -4.52
N ASP A 67 7.13 23.40 -5.80
CA ASP A 67 7.98 24.09 -6.77
C ASP A 67 7.34 25.35 -7.37
N ASN A 68 6.01 25.38 -7.53
CA ASN A 68 5.31 26.44 -8.26
C ASN A 68 4.44 27.34 -7.38
N ALA A 69 4.28 27.05 -6.07
CA ALA A 69 3.41 27.73 -5.11
C ALA A 69 1.95 27.88 -5.61
N ARG A 70 1.50 26.96 -6.45
CA ARG A 70 0.14 26.84 -6.97
C ARG A 70 -0.18 25.40 -7.28
N TYR A 71 -1.46 25.06 -7.31
CA TYR A 71 -1.92 23.75 -7.78
C TYR A 71 -1.96 23.70 -9.32
N PRO A 72 -1.84 22.49 -9.92
CA PRO A 72 -2.00 22.34 -11.36
C PRO A 72 -3.46 22.60 -11.79
N ASN A 73 -3.64 23.04 -13.04
CA ASN A 73 -4.98 23.27 -13.57
C ASN A 73 -5.63 21.97 -14.10
N GLN A 74 -4.81 21.02 -14.54
CA GLN A 74 -5.24 19.71 -15.07
C GLN A 74 -4.16 18.67 -14.72
N LEU A 75 -4.55 17.39 -14.67
CA LEU A 75 -3.62 16.28 -14.43
C LEU A 75 -2.54 16.19 -15.54
N ASP A 76 -2.88 16.56 -16.77
CA ASP A 76 -1.95 16.61 -17.89
C ASP A 76 -0.82 17.64 -17.70
N GLU A 77 -1.03 18.66 -16.87
CA GLU A 77 0.03 19.62 -16.52
C GLU A 77 1.16 18.94 -15.73
N LEU A 78 0.83 17.96 -14.88
CA LEU A 78 1.83 17.16 -14.16
C LEU A 78 2.69 16.32 -15.11
N VAL A 79 2.09 15.82 -16.18
CA VAL A 79 2.81 15.05 -17.20
C VAL A 79 3.70 15.98 -18.05
N SER A 80 3.18 17.12 -18.51
CA SER A 80 3.91 18.09 -19.32
C SER A 80 5.10 18.69 -18.57
N LYS A 81 4.98 18.88 -17.27
CA LYS A 81 6.03 19.38 -16.38
C LYS A 81 6.94 18.28 -15.80
N ARG A 82 6.72 17.00 -16.17
CA ARG A 82 7.52 15.83 -15.78
C ARG A 82 7.45 15.46 -14.29
N TYR A 83 6.42 15.87 -13.57
CA TYR A 83 6.15 15.39 -12.22
C TYR A 83 5.53 13.99 -12.26
N LEU A 84 4.84 13.67 -13.35
CA LEU A 84 4.27 12.36 -13.61
C LEU A 84 4.70 11.89 -15.02
N ARG A 85 4.92 10.59 -15.21
CA ARG A 85 5.23 10.05 -16.54
C ARG A 85 4.04 10.06 -17.47
N ALA A 86 2.90 9.64 -16.95
CA ALA A 86 1.60 9.60 -17.61
C ALA A 86 0.55 9.59 -16.51
N VAL A 87 -0.66 10.05 -16.82
CA VAL A 87 -1.81 9.87 -15.91
C VAL A 87 -2.12 8.37 -15.83
N PRO A 88 -2.09 7.74 -14.65
CA PRO A 88 -2.33 6.31 -14.52
C PRO A 88 -3.78 5.97 -14.88
N LEU A 89 -4.00 4.75 -15.39
CA LEU A 89 -5.33 4.24 -15.67
C LEU A 89 -6.03 3.82 -14.38
N ASN A 90 -7.31 4.09 -14.30
CA ASN A 90 -8.16 3.57 -13.24
C ASN A 90 -8.39 2.06 -13.51
N PRO A 91 -8.08 1.16 -12.56
CA PRO A 91 -8.23 -0.29 -12.75
C PRO A 91 -9.67 -0.78 -12.89
N TYR A 92 -10.65 0.08 -12.57
CA TYR A 92 -12.08 -0.25 -12.69
C TYR A 92 -12.67 0.16 -14.03
N THR A 93 -12.26 1.32 -14.56
CA THR A 93 -12.77 1.88 -15.82
C THR A 93 -11.82 1.67 -16.99
N GLU A 94 -10.56 1.29 -16.73
CA GLU A 94 -9.48 1.15 -17.72
C GLU A 94 -9.20 2.44 -18.50
N THR A 95 -9.66 3.58 -17.96
CA THR A 95 -9.48 4.92 -18.53
C THR A 95 -8.76 5.82 -17.53
N PRO A 96 -8.11 6.92 -17.93
CA PRO A 96 -7.47 7.87 -17.04
C PRO A 96 -8.46 8.83 -16.36
N ASP A 97 -9.68 8.35 -16.09
CA ASP A 97 -10.74 9.15 -15.50
C ASP A 97 -10.63 9.14 -13.97
N TRP A 98 -10.22 10.29 -13.45
CA TRP A 98 -10.12 10.54 -12.02
C TRP A 98 -10.94 11.76 -11.65
N THR A 99 -11.65 11.70 -10.51
CA THR A 99 -12.38 12.84 -10.00
C THR A 99 -11.41 13.84 -9.36
N VAL A 100 -11.38 15.04 -9.91
CA VAL A 100 -10.55 16.13 -9.41
C VAL A 100 -11.27 16.88 -8.29
N VAL A 101 -10.57 17.16 -7.21
CA VAL A 101 -11.05 17.97 -6.09
C VAL A 101 -10.39 19.33 -6.13
N ALA A 102 -11.20 20.39 -6.09
CA ALA A 102 -10.70 21.76 -6.08
C ALA A 102 -10.06 22.14 -4.74
N PRO A 103 -9.08 23.06 -4.71
CA PRO A 103 -8.44 23.50 -3.49
C PRO A 103 -9.40 24.29 -2.59
N PRO A 104 -9.31 24.11 -1.26
CA PRO A 104 -10.05 24.93 -0.32
C PRO A 104 -9.52 26.38 -0.31
N GLY A 105 -10.41 27.35 -0.03
CA GLY A 105 -9.99 28.74 0.22
C GLY A 105 -9.55 29.56 -1.01
N GLY A 106 -9.85 29.12 -2.25
CA GLY A 106 -9.54 29.91 -3.44
C GLY A 106 -8.06 29.96 -3.83
N ALA A 107 -7.26 28.98 -3.39
CA ALA A 107 -5.87 28.85 -3.83
C ALA A 107 -5.78 28.69 -5.35
N LYS A 108 -4.70 29.21 -5.95
CA LYS A 108 -4.50 29.18 -7.41
C LYS A 108 -4.34 27.75 -7.93
N GLY A 109 -5.12 27.39 -8.94
CA GLY A 109 -5.16 26.07 -9.57
C GLY A 109 -6.48 25.35 -9.32
N THR A 110 -6.66 24.19 -9.95
CA THR A 110 -7.93 23.45 -9.92
C THR A 110 -7.80 22.07 -9.28
N VAL A 111 -6.62 21.44 -9.36
CA VAL A 111 -6.37 20.08 -8.91
C VAL A 111 -5.64 20.11 -7.57
N TYR A 112 -6.40 20.05 -6.48
CA TYR A 112 -5.86 19.92 -5.13
C TYR A 112 -5.68 18.46 -4.73
N ASP A 113 -6.68 17.63 -5.01
CA ASP A 113 -6.69 16.20 -4.69
C ASP A 113 -7.35 15.42 -5.81
N VAL A 114 -7.13 14.13 -5.84
CA VAL A 114 -7.74 13.20 -6.80
C VAL A 114 -8.42 12.06 -6.05
N ARG A 115 -9.56 11.62 -6.60
CA ARG A 115 -10.37 10.53 -6.06
C ARG A 115 -10.78 9.56 -7.16
N ASP A 116 -11.06 8.35 -6.76
CA ASP A 116 -11.68 7.36 -7.63
C ASP A 116 -13.14 7.72 -7.85
N PRO A 117 -13.62 7.84 -9.10
CA PRO A 117 -15.02 8.11 -9.40
C PRO A 117 -15.97 6.97 -8.96
N THR A 118 -15.44 5.76 -8.79
CA THR A 118 -16.22 4.57 -8.39
C THR A 118 -16.29 4.38 -6.88
N ALA A 119 -15.45 5.08 -6.12
CA ALA A 119 -15.46 4.99 -4.67
C ALA A 119 -16.69 5.72 -4.07
N PRO A 120 -17.41 5.12 -3.11
CA PRO A 120 -18.50 5.79 -2.44
C PRO A 120 -18.00 7.05 -1.74
N LEU A 121 -18.77 8.15 -1.85
CA LEU A 121 -18.44 9.51 -1.39
C LEU A 121 -18.10 9.65 0.11
N GLY A 122 -18.08 8.55 0.86
CA GLY A 122 -17.89 8.53 2.32
C GLY A 122 -16.48 8.20 2.83
N GLU A 123 -15.57 7.64 2.01
CA GLU A 123 -14.31 7.08 2.54
C GLU A 123 -13.08 8.00 2.47
N ALA A 124 -13.22 9.19 1.91
CA ALA A 124 -12.10 10.12 1.73
C ALA A 124 -11.59 10.80 3.03
N GLY A 125 -12.28 10.60 4.16
CA GLY A 125 -11.87 11.15 5.46
C GLY A 125 -11.30 10.12 6.45
N ALA A 126 -11.50 8.82 6.20
CA ALA A 126 -11.24 7.80 7.21
C ALA A 126 -9.78 7.29 7.23
N THR A 127 -9.04 7.41 6.12
CA THR A 127 -7.69 6.83 6.04
C THR A 127 -6.63 7.71 6.67
N THR A 128 -6.81 9.04 6.69
CA THR A 128 -5.85 9.95 7.33
C THR A 128 -6.03 9.98 8.85
N ALA A 129 -7.27 9.78 9.35
CA ALA A 129 -7.54 9.76 10.79
C ALA A 129 -7.07 8.45 11.48
N ARG A 130 -6.98 7.33 10.73
CA ARG A 130 -6.58 6.05 11.31
C ARG A 130 -5.06 5.87 11.45
N ARG A 131 -4.27 6.62 10.69
CA ARG A 131 -2.80 6.55 10.78
C ARG A 131 -2.22 7.39 11.93
N GLY A 132 -2.99 8.34 12.48
CA GLY A 132 -2.59 9.15 13.62
C GLY A 132 -2.98 8.58 14.98
N ALA A 133 -3.82 7.53 15.04
CA ALA A 133 -4.36 7.00 16.29
C ALA A 133 -3.77 5.64 16.73
N ALA A 134 -2.81 5.10 16.00
CA ALA A 134 -2.25 3.77 16.26
C ALA A 134 -0.82 3.79 16.82
N GLU A 135 -0.31 4.94 17.25
CA GLU A 135 1.03 5.01 17.85
C GLU A 135 1.00 5.82 19.16
N GLU A 136 0.26 5.28 20.12
CA GLU A 136 0.48 5.57 21.53
C GLU A 136 1.00 4.28 22.16
N PRO A 137 2.29 4.23 22.61
CA PRO A 137 2.81 3.09 23.30
C PRO A 137 2.14 3.04 24.68
N ALA A 138 1.41 1.97 24.94
CA ALA A 138 0.92 1.62 26.25
C ALA A 138 2.10 1.59 27.24
N ALA A 139 2.17 2.61 28.08
CA ALA A 139 2.99 2.59 29.28
C ALA A 139 2.38 1.56 30.23
N ASP A 140 3.02 0.42 30.30
CA ASP A 140 2.68 -0.64 31.24
C ASP A 140 3.09 -0.25 32.66
N ALA A 141 2.15 -0.40 33.56
CA ALA A 141 2.26 -0.13 34.97
C ALA A 141 3.26 -1.11 35.64
N ALA A 142 4.25 -0.55 36.27
CA ALA A 142 5.10 -1.27 37.18
C ALA A 142 4.42 -1.39 38.56
N PRO A 143 4.53 -2.52 39.28
CA PRO A 143 4.23 -2.56 40.67
C PRO A 143 5.45 -2.21 41.55
N ALA A 144 5.13 -1.50 42.60
CA ALA A 144 6.01 -1.08 43.67
C ALA A 144 6.68 -2.26 44.40
N SER A 145 7.94 -2.10 44.78
CA SER A 145 8.39 -2.55 46.11
C SER A 145 9.73 -1.96 46.52
N ALA A 146 9.65 -1.22 47.62
CA ALA A 146 10.52 -1.18 48.79
C ALA A 146 12.00 -0.78 48.66
N ALA A 147 12.25 0.40 49.16
CA ALA A 147 13.05 0.70 50.37
C ALA A 147 14.57 0.35 50.33
N VAL A 148 15.36 1.32 50.59
CA VAL A 148 16.23 1.53 51.75
C VAL A 148 17.36 2.51 51.37
N SER A 149 17.30 3.65 52.00
CA SER A 149 18.28 4.34 52.84
C SER A 149 19.70 4.64 52.35
N GLU A 150 19.95 5.93 52.53
CA GLU A 150 21.17 6.58 53.09
C GLU A 150 22.42 6.65 52.20
N VAL A 151 23.05 7.76 52.06
CA VAL A 151 23.69 8.68 52.95
C VAL A 151 24.67 9.59 52.18
N SER A 152 24.61 10.86 52.48
CA SER A 152 25.72 11.84 52.54
C SER A 152 26.36 12.42 51.30
N THR A 153 26.00 13.67 51.11
CA THR A 153 26.73 14.93 50.85
C THR A 153 28.26 14.96 51.20
N PRO A 154 28.93 16.07 50.95
CA PRO A 154 29.22 16.87 49.75
C PRO A 154 30.75 17.06 49.59
N VAL A 155 31.20 17.73 48.56
CA VAL A 155 32.31 18.72 48.60
C VAL A 155 32.56 19.26 47.21
N GLY A 156 32.31 20.52 46.99
CA GLY A 156 32.98 21.34 45.97
C GLY A 156 34.32 21.85 46.54
N PRO A 157 34.98 22.87 46.01
CA PRO A 157 34.70 23.75 44.87
C PRO A 157 35.93 24.05 43.97
N ALA A 158 35.73 24.90 42.95
CA ALA A 158 36.62 25.92 42.39
C ALA A 158 37.85 25.43 41.54
N VAL A 159 38.09 26.02 40.41
CA VAL A 159 38.77 27.27 40.08
C VAL A 159 38.99 27.32 38.55
N ALA A 160 38.47 28.24 37.80
CA ALA A 160 39.10 29.43 37.26
C ALA A 160 40.27 29.23 36.27
N GLY A 161 40.13 29.96 35.17
CA GLY A 161 41.22 30.33 34.24
C GLY A 161 40.80 30.24 32.78
N ALA A 162 40.17 31.25 32.13
CA ALA A 162 40.76 32.51 31.66
C ALA A 162 41.79 32.35 30.53
N LYS A 163 41.42 32.90 29.41
CA LYS A 163 42.15 33.69 28.39
C LYS A 163 41.92 33.15 26.98
N ALA A 164 41.17 33.86 26.13
CA ALA A 164 41.54 35.05 25.39
C ALA A 164 42.57 34.77 24.29
N GLY A 165 42.21 35.05 23.08
CA GLY A 165 43.08 35.13 21.92
C GLY A 165 42.33 35.16 20.61
N GLN A 166 41.78 36.30 20.21
CA GLN A 166 41.72 36.78 18.82
C GLN A 166 43.10 37.40 18.49
N PRO A 167 43.43 37.87 17.28
CA PRO A 167 42.81 37.74 15.96
C PRO A 167 43.86 37.35 14.87
N LEU A 168 43.46 37.05 13.67
CA LEU A 168 43.79 37.72 12.39
C LEU A 168 43.03 37.02 11.26
#